data_31ae07f660a118d52c71a5d41adffa50
#
_entry.id   31ae07f660a118d52c71a5d41adffa50
#
_cell.length_a   1.000
_cell.length_b   1.000
_cell.length_c   1.000
_cell.angle_alpha   90.00
_cell.angle_beta   90.00
_cell.angle_gamma   90.00
#
_symmetry.space_group_name_H-M   'P 1'
#
loop_
_entity.id
_entity.type
_entity.pdbx_description
1 polymer ?
#
loop_
_entity_poly.entity_id
_entity_poly.type
_entity_poly.pdbx_seq_one_letter_code
_entity_poly.pdbx_strand_id
1 'polypeptide(L)'
;VQSEHQQSQPKLMFFGDPHGDLKPVVAAVQHLRPEAIVLLGDIQARQPLHIKLSSILDLTEVWFIHGNHDTDTVEDFDNLFGSKIADRNLHGRIVEIAGYKVAGLGGIFRTKIWDPRRPIEEAAFLSSDAMRRAMKREERWRDGISRKHRSSIFPDDYQKLLRGGAADILVTHEAPAAHSHGWQAIDELAETLGVQLVVHGHHHQDIDYVAEGLMTAAAPFRAFGVDMGSHLAWPRGAADGSESEGIPQDLLDLAAQAFGEAAQAWLNRPHELLDGRTPTAFAAKGDSEKVRRMLSAIQHGGVV
;
A
#
# COMPACT_ATOMS: atom_id res chain seq x y z
N VAL A 1 -19.38 9.62 -35.65
CA VAL A 1 -18.37 10.33 -34.87
C VAL A 1 -18.35 9.65 -33.50
N GLN A 2 -17.44 8.69 -33.33
CA GLN A 2 -17.21 8.02 -32.07
C GLN A 2 -16.46 9.02 -31.17
N SER A 3 -17.10 9.43 -30.07
CA SER A 3 -16.43 10.12 -28.98
C SER A 3 -15.56 9.09 -28.27
N GLU A 4 -14.27 9.09 -28.56
CA GLU A 4 -13.27 8.43 -27.73
C GLU A 4 -13.38 9.06 -26.34
N HIS A 5 -13.80 8.24 -25.36
CA HIS A 5 -13.68 8.58 -23.95
C HIS A 5 -12.18 8.65 -23.65
N GLN A 6 -11.61 9.84 -23.66
CA GLN A 6 -10.30 10.10 -23.13
C GLN A 6 -10.37 9.79 -21.62
N GLN A 7 -9.95 8.59 -21.24
CA GLN A 7 -9.67 8.30 -19.84
C GLN A 7 -8.62 9.31 -19.38
N SER A 8 -8.95 10.12 -18.40
CA SER A 8 -7.99 11.08 -17.85
C SER A 8 -6.81 10.30 -17.27
N GLN A 9 -5.60 10.62 -17.73
CA GLN A 9 -4.39 9.99 -17.22
C GLN A 9 -4.32 10.15 -15.70
N PRO A 10 -4.00 9.09 -14.94
CA PRO A 10 -3.82 9.22 -13.50
C PRO A 10 -2.62 10.12 -13.21
N LYS A 11 -2.75 11.02 -12.24
CA LYS A 11 -1.63 11.87 -11.85
C LYS A 11 -0.60 11.06 -11.06
N LEU A 12 -1.06 10.26 -10.12
CA LEU A 12 -0.22 9.50 -9.20
C LEU A 12 -0.69 8.05 -9.13
N MET A 13 0.24 7.10 -9.10
CA MET A 13 -0.07 5.68 -8.89
C MET A 13 0.79 5.12 -7.77
N PHE A 14 0.18 4.29 -6.93
CA PHE A 14 0.84 3.58 -5.83
C PHE A 14 0.90 2.10 -6.15
N PHE A 15 2.05 1.47 -5.94
CA PHE A 15 2.26 0.05 -6.22
C PHE A 15 2.66 -0.68 -4.94
N GLY A 16 1.93 -1.76 -4.62
CA GLY A 16 2.22 -2.63 -3.47
C GLY A 16 3.35 -3.60 -3.75
N ASP A 17 4.17 -3.79 -2.81
CA ASP A 17 5.16 -4.85 -2.52
C ASP A 17 5.64 -5.68 -3.73
N PRO A 18 6.49 -5.15 -4.62
CA PRO A 18 6.89 -5.84 -5.86
C PRO A 18 7.67 -7.14 -5.65
N HIS A 19 8.34 -7.33 -4.50
CA HIS A 19 9.15 -8.51 -4.18
C HIS A 19 10.02 -9.00 -5.35
N GLY A 20 10.69 -8.06 -6.03
CA GLY A 20 11.59 -8.32 -7.14
C GLY A 20 10.93 -8.45 -8.51
N ASP A 21 9.59 -8.51 -8.60
CA ASP A 21 8.88 -8.46 -9.87
C ASP A 21 8.33 -7.07 -10.16
N LEU A 22 9.11 -6.28 -10.88
CA LEU A 22 8.75 -4.93 -11.32
C LEU A 22 8.07 -4.89 -12.70
N LYS A 23 7.76 -6.04 -13.31
CA LYS A 23 7.09 -6.09 -14.61
C LYS A 23 5.70 -5.48 -14.57
N PRO A 24 4.84 -5.73 -13.56
CA PRO A 24 3.53 -5.10 -13.45
C PRO A 24 3.64 -3.57 -13.39
N VAL A 25 4.62 -3.04 -12.62
CA VAL A 25 4.90 -1.60 -12.52
C VAL A 25 5.23 -1.02 -13.90
N VAL A 26 6.19 -1.63 -14.61
CA VAL A 26 6.61 -1.17 -15.93
C VAL A 26 5.45 -1.21 -16.92
N ALA A 27 4.68 -2.29 -16.96
CA ALA A 27 3.54 -2.44 -17.87
C ALA A 27 2.45 -1.39 -17.60
N ALA A 28 2.11 -1.17 -16.34
CA ALA A 28 1.11 -0.17 -15.95
C ALA A 28 1.54 1.25 -16.32
N VAL A 29 2.80 1.62 -16.05
CA VAL A 29 3.33 2.95 -16.42
C VAL A 29 3.36 3.14 -17.94
N GLN A 30 3.78 2.14 -18.70
CA GLN A 30 3.80 2.22 -20.17
C GLN A 30 2.39 2.39 -20.76
N HIS A 31 1.39 1.79 -20.12
CA HIS A 31 0.00 1.85 -20.58
C HIS A 31 -0.71 3.13 -20.11
N LEU A 32 -0.65 3.44 -18.81
CA LEU A 32 -1.44 4.50 -18.17
C LEU A 32 -0.74 5.86 -18.13
N ARG A 33 0.60 5.89 -18.27
CA ARG A 33 1.41 7.12 -18.33
C ARG A 33 1.15 8.10 -17.17
N PRO A 34 1.20 7.67 -15.90
CA PRO A 34 1.03 8.57 -14.77
C PRO A 34 2.13 9.64 -14.73
N GLU A 35 1.84 10.82 -14.15
CA GLU A 35 2.86 11.85 -13.92
C GLU A 35 3.93 11.33 -12.95
N ALA A 36 3.51 10.61 -11.89
CA ALA A 36 4.42 10.00 -10.93
C ALA A 36 3.89 8.66 -10.40
N ILE A 37 4.83 7.85 -9.89
CA ILE A 37 4.52 6.60 -9.17
C ILE A 37 5.21 6.57 -7.81
N VAL A 38 4.62 5.85 -6.86
CA VAL A 38 5.21 5.54 -5.54
C VAL A 38 5.18 4.04 -5.30
N LEU A 39 6.34 3.43 -5.07
CA LEU A 39 6.46 2.04 -4.62
C LEU A 39 6.35 2.01 -3.09
N LEU A 40 5.50 1.14 -2.56
CA LEU A 40 5.10 1.12 -1.13
C LEU A 40 5.99 0.25 -0.23
N GLY A 41 7.21 -0.08 -0.68
CA GLY A 41 8.17 -0.89 0.06
C GLY A 41 8.24 -2.32 -0.44
N ASP A 42 9.06 -3.13 0.23
CA ASP A 42 9.36 -4.52 -0.10
C ASP A 42 9.65 -4.71 -1.60
N ILE A 43 10.48 -3.81 -2.11
CA ILE A 43 10.81 -3.72 -3.55
C ILE A 43 11.69 -4.90 -3.93
N GLN A 44 12.67 -5.25 -3.08
CA GLN A 44 13.63 -6.36 -3.28
C GLN A 44 14.19 -6.45 -4.71
N ALA A 45 14.61 -5.32 -5.25
CA ALA A 45 15.08 -5.23 -6.62
C ALA A 45 16.33 -6.09 -6.85
N ARG A 46 16.27 -7.02 -7.81
CA ARG A 46 17.37 -7.95 -8.13
C ARG A 46 18.53 -7.31 -8.90
N GLN A 47 18.46 -6.04 -9.19
CA GLN A 47 19.46 -5.15 -9.79
C GLN A 47 19.20 -3.75 -9.27
N PRO A 48 20.15 -2.80 -9.37
CA PRO A 48 19.89 -1.42 -8.97
C PRO A 48 18.57 -0.89 -9.53
N LEU A 49 17.73 -0.32 -8.66
CA LEU A 49 16.35 0.04 -8.98
C LEU A 49 16.24 0.90 -10.26
N HIS A 50 17.17 1.86 -10.44
CA HIS A 50 17.21 2.69 -11.65
C HIS A 50 17.49 1.90 -12.94
N ILE A 51 18.15 0.74 -12.86
CA ILE A 51 18.37 -0.15 -14.00
C ILE A 51 17.08 -0.92 -14.30
N LYS A 52 16.44 -1.47 -13.27
CA LYS A 52 15.19 -2.22 -13.42
C LYS A 52 14.05 -1.39 -14.00
N LEU A 53 14.03 -0.11 -13.67
CA LEU A 53 12.99 0.84 -14.12
C LEU A 53 13.43 1.72 -15.28
N SER A 54 14.60 1.45 -15.90
CA SER A 54 15.18 2.30 -16.93
C SER A 54 14.24 2.60 -18.11
N SER A 55 13.35 1.67 -18.46
CA SER A 55 12.39 1.84 -19.57
C SER A 55 11.23 2.80 -19.27
N ILE A 56 11.09 3.26 -18.02
CA ILE A 56 9.99 4.13 -17.59
C ILE A 56 10.46 5.42 -16.91
N LEU A 57 11.75 5.58 -16.63
CA LEU A 57 12.27 6.77 -15.94
C LEU A 57 12.06 8.07 -16.74
N ASP A 58 11.98 7.99 -18.06
CA ASP A 58 11.68 9.12 -18.94
C ASP A 58 10.16 9.35 -19.15
N LEU A 59 9.32 8.45 -18.59
CA LEU A 59 7.88 8.46 -18.79
C LEU A 59 7.12 8.95 -17.55
N THR A 60 7.71 8.82 -16.37
CA THR A 60 7.08 9.10 -15.07
C THR A 60 8.14 9.41 -14.02
N GLU A 61 7.79 10.22 -13.02
CA GLU A 61 8.62 10.36 -11.84
C GLU A 61 8.47 9.12 -10.94
N VAL A 62 9.59 8.51 -10.55
CA VAL A 62 9.59 7.36 -9.65
C VAL A 62 10.00 7.78 -8.25
N TRP A 63 9.14 7.50 -7.28
CA TRP A 63 9.37 7.66 -5.86
C TRP A 63 9.13 6.34 -5.14
N PHE A 64 9.63 6.21 -3.91
CA PHE A 64 9.41 5.00 -3.12
C PHE A 64 9.55 5.26 -1.62
N ILE A 65 9.00 4.36 -0.84
CA ILE A 65 9.43 4.10 0.54
C ILE A 65 10.06 2.70 0.57
N HIS A 66 10.90 2.41 1.56
CA HIS A 66 11.38 1.05 1.76
C HIS A 66 10.47 0.28 2.70
N GLY A 67 10.39 -1.04 2.52
CA GLY A 67 9.75 -1.96 3.43
C GLY A 67 10.76 -2.71 4.29
N ASN A 68 10.30 -3.75 5.01
CA ASN A 68 11.17 -4.52 5.89
C ASN A 68 12.08 -5.49 5.14
N HIS A 69 11.65 -6.00 3.99
CA HIS A 69 12.41 -6.94 3.17
C HIS A 69 13.50 -6.27 2.32
N ASP A 70 13.46 -4.97 2.13
CA ASP A 70 14.49 -4.22 1.41
C ASP A 70 15.85 -4.17 2.15
N THR A 71 15.91 -4.75 3.34
CA THR A 71 17.14 -4.86 4.14
C THR A 71 17.48 -6.31 4.53
N ASP A 72 16.86 -7.33 3.93
CA ASP A 72 17.07 -8.75 4.28
C ASP A 72 18.42 -9.27 3.80
N THR A 73 18.88 -8.84 2.64
CA THR A 73 20.18 -9.18 2.09
C THR A 73 21.05 -7.94 1.83
N VAL A 74 22.32 -8.13 1.57
CA VAL A 74 23.21 -7.04 1.13
C VAL A 74 22.78 -6.53 -0.23
N GLU A 75 22.34 -7.43 -1.09
CA GLU A 75 21.90 -7.13 -2.45
C GLU A 75 20.61 -6.31 -2.45
N ASP A 76 19.60 -6.68 -1.65
CA ASP A 76 18.37 -5.89 -1.51
C ASP A 76 18.69 -4.46 -1.08
N PHE A 77 19.55 -4.31 -0.07
CA PHE A 77 19.95 -3.00 0.40
C PHE A 77 20.71 -2.20 -0.67
N ASP A 78 21.71 -2.80 -1.31
CA ASP A 78 22.58 -2.10 -2.27
C ASP A 78 21.79 -1.75 -3.56
N ASN A 79 20.93 -2.62 -4.02
CA ASN A 79 20.11 -2.38 -5.20
C ASN A 79 19.09 -1.25 -5.01
N LEU A 80 18.63 -1.02 -3.78
CA LEU A 80 17.71 0.06 -3.46
C LEU A 80 18.46 1.34 -3.04
N PHE A 81 19.23 1.28 -1.96
CA PHE A 81 19.88 2.44 -1.35
C PHE A 81 21.18 2.85 -2.05
N GLY A 82 21.78 1.98 -2.87
CA GLY A 82 22.87 2.29 -3.79
C GLY A 82 22.44 2.66 -5.20
N SER A 83 21.14 2.70 -5.49
CA SER A 83 20.61 3.10 -6.78
C SER A 83 20.84 4.58 -7.06
N LYS A 84 20.94 4.96 -8.36
CA LYS A 84 21.01 6.39 -8.76
C LYS A 84 19.77 7.21 -8.40
N ILE A 85 18.65 6.55 -8.07
CA ILE A 85 17.42 7.18 -7.60
C ILE A 85 17.17 6.93 -6.11
N ALA A 86 18.19 6.60 -5.34
CA ALA A 86 18.08 6.38 -3.89
C ALA A 86 17.60 7.62 -3.12
N ASP A 87 17.87 8.81 -3.63
CA ASP A 87 17.39 10.10 -3.11
C ASP A 87 15.88 10.30 -3.28
N ARG A 88 15.20 9.46 -4.06
CA ARG A 88 13.75 9.42 -4.21
C ARG A 88 13.06 8.62 -3.10
N ASN A 89 13.77 8.17 -2.07
CA ASN A 89 13.16 7.58 -0.87
C ASN A 89 12.46 8.67 -0.05
N LEU A 90 11.15 8.47 0.17
CA LEU A 90 10.28 9.41 0.90
C LEU A 90 10.34 9.25 2.42
N HIS A 91 10.99 8.21 2.95
CA HIS A 91 11.02 7.93 4.38
C HIS A 91 11.47 9.14 5.21
N GLY A 92 10.61 9.58 6.15
CA GLY A 92 10.84 10.74 7.00
C GLY A 92 10.81 12.09 6.27
N ARG A 93 10.18 12.18 5.10
CA ARG A 93 10.14 13.37 4.24
C ARG A 93 8.74 13.69 3.76
N ILE A 94 8.48 14.97 3.52
CA ILE A 94 7.32 15.48 2.78
C ILE A 94 7.86 16.09 1.49
N VAL A 95 7.35 15.65 0.34
CA VAL A 95 7.80 16.08 -0.99
C VAL A 95 6.58 16.41 -1.86
N GLU A 96 6.68 17.43 -2.69
CA GLU A 96 5.65 17.72 -3.70
C GLU A 96 5.84 16.80 -4.91
N ILE A 97 4.81 15.99 -5.23
CA ILE A 97 4.82 14.99 -6.30
C ILE A 97 3.50 15.10 -7.05
N ALA A 98 3.56 15.35 -8.37
CA ALA A 98 2.38 15.50 -9.23
C ALA A 98 1.32 16.49 -8.67
N GLY A 99 1.78 17.54 -7.97
CA GLY A 99 0.93 18.57 -7.36
C GLY A 99 0.34 18.21 -5.99
N TYR A 100 0.75 17.10 -5.38
CA TYR A 100 0.39 16.70 -4.02
C TYR A 100 1.60 16.74 -3.09
N LYS A 101 1.41 17.19 -1.85
CA LYS A 101 2.38 17.03 -0.77
C LYS A 101 2.26 15.61 -0.22
N VAL A 102 3.23 14.76 -0.56
CA VAL A 102 3.28 13.35 -0.16
C VAL A 102 4.25 13.18 0.99
N ALA A 103 3.75 12.74 2.13
CA ALA A 103 4.54 12.34 3.29
C ALA A 103 4.83 10.84 3.21
N GLY A 104 6.07 10.41 3.51
CA GLY A 104 6.45 9.00 3.46
C GLY A 104 7.01 8.47 4.77
N LEU A 105 6.50 7.31 5.24
CA LEU A 105 7.01 6.58 6.39
C LEU A 105 7.26 5.12 6.01
N GLY A 106 8.47 4.83 5.50
CA GLY A 106 8.89 3.47 5.16
C GLY A 106 9.38 2.67 6.35
N GLY A 107 9.52 1.36 6.16
CA GLY A 107 9.93 0.42 7.21
C GLY A 107 8.80 0.00 8.13
N ILE A 108 9.15 -0.69 9.21
CA ILE A 108 8.19 -1.22 10.18
C ILE A 108 8.52 -0.80 11.61
N PHE A 109 7.51 -0.74 12.46
CA PHE A 109 7.69 -0.60 13.91
C PHE A 109 8.31 -1.88 14.48
N ARG A 110 9.40 -1.73 15.19
CA ARG A 110 10.04 -2.82 15.93
C ARG A 110 10.00 -2.49 17.42
N THR A 111 9.17 -3.19 18.17
CA THR A 111 8.93 -2.93 19.60
C THR A 111 10.21 -2.95 20.46
N LYS A 112 11.27 -3.64 20.00
CA LYS A 112 12.61 -3.60 20.61
C LYS A 112 13.36 -2.28 20.43
N ILE A 113 12.91 -1.43 19.49
CA ILE A 113 13.47 -0.09 19.24
C ILE A 113 12.49 0.95 19.75
N TRP A 114 11.25 0.88 19.27
CA TRP A 114 10.15 1.75 19.65
C TRP A 114 8.82 1.00 19.49
N ASP A 115 8.08 0.91 20.58
CA ASP A 115 6.68 0.48 20.58
C ASP A 115 5.80 1.73 20.52
N PRO A 116 5.14 2.04 19.40
CA PRO A 116 4.36 3.27 19.26
C PRO A 116 3.09 3.32 20.13
N ARG A 117 2.73 2.23 20.79
CA ARG A 117 1.66 2.17 21.81
C ARG A 117 2.09 2.74 23.15
N ARG A 118 3.37 3.09 23.30
CA ARG A 118 3.97 3.64 24.51
C ARG A 118 4.46 5.07 24.25
N PRO A 119 4.58 5.89 25.31
CA PRO A 119 5.21 7.19 25.21
C PRO A 119 6.56 7.11 24.49
N ILE A 120 6.85 8.12 23.68
CA ILE A 120 8.08 8.17 22.84
C ILE A 120 9.36 8.14 23.71
N GLU A 121 9.28 8.65 24.94
CA GLU A 121 10.35 8.68 25.94
C GLU A 121 10.74 7.28 26.40
N GLU A 122 9.87 6.29 26.25
CA GLU A 122 10.13 4.87 26.58
C GLU A 122 10.79 4.12 25.43
N ALA A 123 11.04 4.76 24.30
CA ALA A 123 11.74 4.13 23.19
C ALA A 123 13.19 3.76 23.59
N ALA A 124 13.60 2.54 23.25
CA ALA A 124 14.98 2.11 23.52
C ALA A 124 16.00 2.96 22.78
N PHE A 125 15.64 3.46 21.59
CA PHE A 125 16.47 4.35 20.79
C PHE A 125 15.60 5.38 20.07
N LEU A 126 15.89 6.66 20.27
CA LEU A 126 15.15 7.75 19.64
C LEU A 126 15.51 7.93 18.15
N SER A 127 16.70 7.49 17.73
CA SER A 127 17.16 7.58 16.34
C SER A 127 18.13 6.46 15.99
N SER A 128 18.32 6.22 14.70
CA SER A 128 19.35 5.31 14.19
C SER A 128 20.76 5.68 14.66
N ASP A 129 21.05 6.98 14.77
CA ASP A 129 22.32 7.47 15.30
C ASP A 129 22.48 7.19 16.80
N ALA A 130 21.44 7.32 17.61
CA ALA A 130 21.47 6.95 19.02
C ALA A 130 21.76 5.45 19.18
N MET A 131 21.08 4.62 18.39
CA MET A 131 21.33 3.17 18.37
C MET A 131 22.76 2.87 17.93
N ARG A 132 23.26 3.49 16.85
CA ARG A 132 24.64 3.29 16.36
C ARG A 132 25.69 3.64 17.42
N ARG A 133 25.49 4.71 18.18
CA ARG A 133 26.41 5.09 19.27
C ARG A 133 26.44 4.07 20.40
N ALA A 134 25.30 3.45 20.71
CA ALA A 134 25.20 2.43 21.77
C ALA A 134 25.73 1.06 21.35
N MET A 135 25.79 0.76 20.04
CA MET A 135 26.26 -0.52 19.51
C MET A 135 27.80 -0.62 19.57
N LYS A 136 28.28 -1.82 19.90
CA LYS A 136 29.70 -2.16 19.73
C LYS A 136 30.09 -2.12 18.26
N ARG A 137 31.37 -1.88 17.98
CA ARG A 137 31.86 -1.76 16.60
C ARG A 137 31.61 -3.02 15.76
N GLU A 138 31.79 -4.18 16.35
CA GLU A 138 31.61 -5.49 15.73
C GLU A 138 30.14 -5.82 15.40
N GLU A 139 29.18 -5.14 16.05
CA GLU A 139 27.75 -5.31 15.81
C GLU A 139 27.24 -4.41 14.68
N ARG A 140 28.05 -3.44 14.29
CA ARG A 140 27.69 -2.49 13.23
C ARG A 140 27.87 -3.13 11.85
N TRP A 141 26.98 -2.77 10.96
CA TRP A 141 27.10 -3.14 9.56
C TRP A 141 27.54 -1.91 8.75
N ARG A 142 28.70 -2.01 8.09
CA ARG A 142 29.38 -0.84 7.50
C ARG A 142 29.55 0.23 8.60
N ASP A 143 29.32 1.50 8.29
CA ASP A 143 29.46 2.59 9.28
C ASP A 143 28.17 2.91 10.06
N GLY A 144 27.15 2.04 9.97
CA GLY A 144 25.84 2.28 10.57
C GLY A 144 25.38 1.18 11.52
N ILE A 145 24.09 1.20 11.82
CA ILE A 145 23.41 0.16 12.59
C ILE A 145 23.38 -1.15 11.82
N SER A 146 23.03 -2.25 12.48
CA SER A 146 22.86 -3.56 11.81
C SER A 146 21.85 -3.44 10.65
N ARG A 147 22.09 -4.17 9.55
CA ARG A 147 21.29 -4.08 8.32
C ARG A 147 19.80 -4.24 8.59
N LYS A 148 19.41 -5.23 9.38
CA LYS A 148 18.00 -5.48 9.76
C LYS A 148 17.29 -4.24 10.33
N HIS A 149 18.01 -3.40 11.08
CA HIS A 149 17.40 -2.23 11.71
C HIS A 149 17.37 -0.99 10.83
N ARG A 150 17.91 -1.05 9.62
CA ARG A 150 17.83 0.04 8.65
C ARG A 150 16.44 0.19 8.00
N SER A 151 15.57 -0.79 8.20
CA SER A 151 14.14 -0.73 7.89
C SER A 151 13.27 -0.61 9.14
N SER A 152 13.81 -0.16 10.26
CA SER A 152 13.02 0.15 11.45
C SER A 152 12.60 1.61 11.45
N ILE A 153 11.36 1.87 11.84
CA ILE A 153 10.89 3.22 12.13
C ILE A 153 11.41 3.63 13.51
N PHE A 154 12.12 4.77 13.56
CA PHE A 154 12.57 5.38 14.80
C PHE A 154 11.67 6.58 15.16
N PRO A 155 11.54 6.93 16.46
CA PRO A 155 10.82 8.13 16.88
C PRO A 155 11.22 9.39 16.11
N ASP A 156 12.51 9.58 15.80
CA ASP A 156 13.00 10.75 15.09
C ASP A 156 12.46 10.82 13.63
N ASP A 157 12.30 9.68 12.96
CA ASP A 157 11.73 9.65 11.60
C ASP A 157 10.27 10.08 11.60
N TYR A 158 9.51 9.58 12.56
CA TYR A 158 8.11 9.95 12.80
C TYR A 158 7.98 11.45 13.18
N GLN A 159 8.81 11.92 14.11
CA GLN A 159 8.81 13.32 14.52
C GLN A 159 9.27 14.28 13.41
N LYS A 160 10.15 13.84 12.49
CA LYS A 160 10.51 14.65 11.30
C LYS A 160 9.29 14.95 10.44
N LEU A 161 8.42 13.97 10.24
CA LEU A 161 7.17 14.18 9.51
C LEU A 161 6.26 15.16 10.24
N LEU A 162 6.04 14.98 11.55
CA LEU A 162 5.22 15.91 12.36
C LEU A 162 5.73 17.35 12.29
N ARG A 163 7.05 17.55 12.27
CA ARG A 163 7.66 18.90 12.13
C ARG A 163 7.65 19.41 10.70
N GLY A 164 7.44 18.53 9.71
CA GLY A 164 7.45 18.87 8.29
C GLY A 164 6.22 19.69 7.83
N GLY A 165 5.18 19.74 8.64
CA GLY A 165 3.94 20.46 8.36
C GLY A 165 2.87 19.62 7.66
N ALA A 166 1.88 20.27 7.05
CA ALA A 166 0.74 19.60 6.42
C ALA A 166 1.14 18.84 5.15
N ALA A 167 0.45 17.71 4.91
CA ALA A 167 0.55 16.93 3.69
C ALA A 167 -0.86 16.60 3.15
N ASP A 168 -0.94 16.21 1.88
CA ASP A 168 -2.20 15.78 1.24
C ASP A 168 -2.35 14.26 1.30
N ILE A 169 -1.23 13.53 1.20
CA ILE A 169 -1.17 12.08 1.14
C ILE A 169 -0.08 11.58 2.08
N LEU A 170 -0.38 10.51 2.82
CA LEU A 170 0.59 9.76 3.60
C LEU A 170 0.77 8.37 2.98
N VAL A 171 1.99 8.03 2.57
CA VAL A 171 2.36 6.69 2.15
C VAL A 171 3.15 6.00 3.25
N THR A 172 2.74 4.79 3.63
CA THR A 172 3.37 4.02 4.69
C THR A 172 3.61 2.58 4.24
N HIS A 173 4.57 1.89 4.85
CA HIS A 173 4.63 0.44 4.68
C HIS A 173 3.70 -0.24 5.67
N GLU A 174 3.63 0.23 6.91
CA GLU A 174 2.69 -0.23 7.95
C GLU A 174 1.26 0.28 7.71
N ALA A 175 0.27 -0.51 8.13
CA ALA A 175 -1.16 -0.22 8.00
C ALA A 175 -1.70 0.70 9.11
N PRO A 176 -2.79 1.47 8.86
CA PRO A 176 -3.53 2.22 9.87
C PRO A 176 -4.28 1.29 10.83
N ALA A 177 -4.74 1.83 11.98
CA ALA A 177 -5.37 1.06 13.06
C ALA A 177 -6.61 0.26 12.64
N ALA A 178 -7.29 0.66 11.58
CA ALA A 178 -8.43 -0.06 11.04
C ALA A 178 -8.06 -1.44 10.47
N HIS A 179 -6.79 -1.70 10.16
CA HIS A 179 -6.28 -3.02 9.81
C HIS A 179 -6.05 -3.87 11.07
N SER A 180 -6.32 -5.19 11.02
CA SER A 180 -6.17 -6.10 12.16
C SER A 180 -4.74 -6.13 12.77
N HIS A 181 -3.73 -5.80 11.97
CA HIS A 181 -2.33 -5.67 12.37
C HIS A 181 -1.82 -4.23 12.24
N GLY A 182 -2.72 -3.26 12.19
CA GLY A 182 -2.37 -1.86 11.99
C GLY A 182 -1.96 -1.15 13.29
N TRP A 183 -1.58 0.11 13.12
CA TRP A 183 -1.03 0.92 14.19
C TRP A 183 -1.75 2.25 14.33
N GLN A 184 -2.24 2.54 15.55
CA GLN A 184 -2.85 3.83 15.89
C GLN A 184 -1.91 5.03 15.59
N ALA A 185 -0.62 4.82 15.70
CA ALA A 185 0.38 5.85 15.37
C ALA A 185 0.32 6.30 13.90
N ILE A 186 -0.14 5.44 12.97
CA ILE A 186 -0.34 5.85 11.57
C ILE A 186 -1.54 6.78 11.45
N ASP A 187 -2.64 6.51 12.17
CA ASP A 187 -3.82 7.35 12.19
C ASP A 187 -3.49 8.73 12.80
N GLU A 188 -2.79 8.75 13.95
CA GLU A 188 -2.36 9.98 14.63
C GLU A 188 -1.44 10.83 13.75
N LEU A 189 -0.54 10.17 12.99
CA LEU A 189 0.32 10.86 12.02
C LEU A 189 -0.53 11.45 10.88
N ALA A 190 -1.45 10.67 10.31
CA ALA A 190 -2.33 11.10 9.23
C ALA A 190 -3.18 12.31 9.64
N GLU A 191 -3.80 12.24 10.82
CA GLU A 191 -4.62 13.33 11.38
C GLU A 191 -3.80 14.59 11.66
N THR A 192 -2.60 14.43 12.25
CA THR A 192 -1.73 15.58 12.56
C THR A 192 -1.21 16.27 11.30
N LEU A 193 -0.90 15.52 10.26
CA LEU A 193 -0.50 16.07 8.95
C LEU A 193 -1.69 16.63 8.17
N GLY A 194 -2.94 16.29 8.56
CA GLY A 194 -4.16 16.71 7.88
C GLY A 194 -4.34 16.07 6.52
N VAL A 195 -3.81 14.85 6.31
CA VAL A 195 -3.89 14.15 5.03
C VAL A 195 -5.33 13.72 4.72
N GLN A 196 -5.65 13.68 3.44
CA GLN A 196 -6.94 13.17 2.94
C GLN A 196 -6.86 11.69 2.55
N LEU A 197 -5.64 11.18 2.35
CA LEU A 197 -5.40 9.85 1.85
C LEU A 197 -4.21 9.18 2.57
N VAL A 198 -4.42 7.95 3.03
CA VAL A 198 -3.35 7.04 3.49
C VAL A 198 -3.30 5.86 2.53
N VAL A 199 -2.10 5.50 2.03
CA VAL A 199 -1.90 4.32 1.18
C VAL A 199 -0.75 3.49 1.76
N HIS A 200 -0.96 2.19 1.93
CA HIS A 200 0.04 1.31 2.51
C HIS A 200 0.23 -0.02 1.76
N GLY A 201 1.37 -0.68 1.96
CA GLY A 201 1.71 -2.02 1.51
C GLY A 201 1.69 -3.05 2.64
N HIS A 202 2.71 -3.92 2.68
CA HIS A 202 3.08 -4.86 3.74
C HIS A 202 2.16 -6.07 3.94
N HIS A 203 0.86 -5.91 3.89
CA HIS A 203 -0.10 -6.97 4.22
C HIS A 203 -0.60 -7.74 3.01
N HIS A 204 -0.15 -7.41 1.81
CA HIS A 204 -0.49 -8.07 0.55
C HIS A 204 -2.01 -8.22 0.35
N GLN A 205 -2.74 -7.13 0.57
CA GLN A 205 -4.20 -7.09 0.44
C GLN A 205 -4.64 -5.79 -0.24
N ASP A 206 -5.47 -5.89 -1.27
CA ASP A 206 -6.20 -4.73 -1.78
C ASP A 206 -7.37 -4.45 -0.85
N ILE A 207 -7.32 -3.35 -0.12
CA ILE A 207 -8.35 -2.95 0.84
C ILE A 207 -8.78 -1.50 0.55
N ASP A 208 -10.05 -1.27 0.28
CA ASP A 208 -10.68 0.03 0.48
C ASP A 208 -11.40 0.02 1.84
N TYR A 209 -10.78 0.64 2.85
CA TYR A 209 -11.25 0.55 4.23
C TYR A 209 -12.67 1.10 4.45
N VAL A 210 -13.11 2.06 3.63
CA VAL A 210 -14.47 2.58 3.69
C VAL A 210 -15.44 1.63 2.98
N ALA A 211 -15.09 1.12 1.81
CA ALA A 211 -15.94 0.20 1.07
C ALA A 211 -16.14 -1.13 1.80
N GLU A 212 -15.13 -1.58 2.57
CA GLU A 212 -15.20 -2.79 3.37
C GLU A 212 -15.82 -2.58 4.77
N GLY A 213 -16.23 -1.34 5.10
CA GLY A 213 -16.84 -1.02 6.38
C GLY A 213 -15.88 -1.02 7.58
N LEU A 214 -14.58 -1.02 7.33
CA LEU A 214 -13.53 -0.97 8.35
C LEU A 214 -13.29 0.46 8.85
N MET A 215 -13.62 1.45 8.03
CA MET A 215 -13.63 2.88 8.36
C MET A 215 -14.94 3.50 7.94
N THR A 216 -15.35 4.56 8.61
CA THR A 216 -16.54 5.32 8.23
C THR A 216 -16.22 6.31 7.11
N ALA A 217 -17.20 6.64 6.27
CA ALA A 217 -17.05 7.68 5.25
C ALA A 217 -16.81 9.09 5.84
N ALA A 218 -17.10 9.28 7.13
CA ALA A 218 -16.87 10.52 7.86
C ALA A 218 -15.49 10.56 8.55
N ALA A 219 -14.64 9.54 8.36
CA ALA A 219 -13.28 9.55 8.87
C ALA A 219 -12.48 10.74 8.32
N PRO A 220 -11.49 11.27 9.06
CA PRO A 220 -10.72 12.43 8.64
C PRO A 220 -9.88 12.18 7.38
N PHE A 221 -9.60 10.93 7.06
CA PHE A 221 -8.90 10.51 5.84
C PHE A 221 -9.49 9.21 5.28
N ARG A 222 -9.23 8.92 4.01
CA ARG A 222 -9.46 7.61 3.42
C ARG A 222 -8.19 6.77 3.49
N ALA A 223 -8.34 5.45 3.65
CA ALA A 223 -7.21 4.54 3.64
C ALA A 223 -7.37 3.43 2.60
N PHE A 224 -6.25 3.02 2.00
CA PHE A 224 -6.16 1.91 1.05
C PHE A 224 -4.93 1.05 1.35
N GLY A 225 -5.13 -0.26 1.41
CA GLY A 225 -4.07 -1.24 1.25
C GLY A 225 -3.90 -1.58 -0.22
N VAL A 226 -2.67 -1.83 -0.65
CA VAL A 226 -2.35 -2.24 -2.03
C VAL A 226 -1.64 -3.59 -1.99
N ASP A 227 -2.21 -4.59 -2.66
CA ASP A 227 -1.70 -5.96 -2.73
C ASP A 227 -0.41 -6.05 -3.54
N MET A 228 0.32 -7.13 -3.37
CA MET A 228 1.53 -7.47 -4.13
C MET A 228 1.25 -7.46 -5.63
N GLY A 229 2.01 -6.64 -6.37
CA GLY A 229 1.85 -6.48 -7.81
C GLY A 229 0.60 -5.73 -8.27
N SER A 230 -0.21 -5.26 -7.33
CA SER A 230 -1.38 -4.41 -7.58
C SER A 230 -1.02 -2.93 -7.59
N HIS A 231 -1.97 -2.08 -7.97
CA HIS A 231 -1.78 -0.63 -7.92
C HIS A 231 -3.07 0.12 -7.64
N LEU A 232 -2.93 1.31 -7.05
CA LEU A 232 -3.99 2.30 -6.84
C LEU A 232 -3.68 3.55 -7.67
N ALA A 233 -4.60 4.00 -8.53
CA ALA A 233 -4.51 5.27 -9.25
C ALA A 233 -5.14 6.41 -8.45
N TRP A 234 -4.56 7.63 -8.55
CA TRP A 234 -5.07 8.82 -7.85
C TRP A 234 -4.90 10.12 -8.66
N PRO A 235 -5.84 11.08 -8.63
CA PRO A 235 -7.16 10.90 -8.05
C PRO A 235 -7.88 9.76 -8.77
N ARG A 236 -8.79 9.11 -8.09
CA ARG A 236 -9.72 8.20 -8.75
C ARG A 236 -10.53 9.03 -9.73
N GLY A 237 -10.57 8.65 -11.01
CA GLY A 237 -11.39 9.32 -12.00
C GLY A 237 -12.84 9.37 -11.56
N ALA A 238 -13.64 10.32 -12.07
CA ALA A 238 -15.07 10.33 -11.82
C ALA A 238 -15.81 9.05 -12.31
N ALA A 239 -15.13 8.23 -13.16
CA ALA A 239 -15.51 6.88 -13.52
C ALA A 239 -15.02 5.82 -12.51
N ASP A 240 -14.13 6.18 -11.59
CA ASP A 240 -13.61 5.34 -10.50
C ASP A 240 -14.33 5.64 -9.16
N GLY A 241 -15.36 6.44 -9.20
CA GLY A 241 -16.46 6.41 -8.24
C GLY A 241 -17.20 5.10 -8.42
N SER A 242 -16.64 4.00 -7.88
CA SER A 242 -17.30 2.71 -7.73
C SER A 242 -18.20 2.29 -8.91
N GLU A 243 -17.70 2.23 -10.11
CA GLU A 243 -17.80 0.97 -10.79
C GLU A 243 -16.57 0.16 -10.27
N SER A 244 -16.71 -0.42 -9.05
CA SER A 244 -16.59 -1.87 -9.00
C SER A 244 -17.21 -2.29 -10.33
N GLU A 245 -16.54 -2.91 -11.28
CA GLU A 245 -17.27 -3.72 -12.24
C GLU A 245 -18.27 -4.44 -11.37
N GLY A 246 -19.48 -3.86 -11.35
CA GLY A 246 -20.46 -4.18 -10.35
C GLY A 246 -20.64 -5.64 -10.53
N ILE A 247 -20.66 -6.42 -9.48
CA ILE A 247 -20.97 -7.86 -9.59
C ILE A 247 -21.89 -7.97 -10.78
N PRO A 248 -21.51 -8.71 -11.83
CA PRO A 248 -22.32 -8.78 -13.03
C PRO A 248 -23.78 -8.92 -12.64
N GLN A 249 -24.69 -8.13 -13.20
CA GLN A 249 -26.08 -8.04 -12.76
C GLN A 249 -26.72 -9.43 -12.61
N ASP A 250 -26.29 -10.38 -13.47
CA ASP A 250 -26.69 -11.77 -13.40
C ASP A 250 -26.27 -12.47 -12.10
N LEU A 251 -25.11 -12.12 -11.49
CA LEU A 251 -24.70 -12.64 -10.20
C LEU A 251 -25.48 -12.02 -9.03
N LEU A 252 -25.86 -10.75 -9.12
CA LEU A 252 -26.75 -10.12 -8.16
C LEU A 252 -28.13 -10.78 -8.20
N ASP A 253 -28.65 -11.04 -9.40
CA ASP A 253 -29.93 -11.70 -9.60
C ASP A 253 -29.91 -13.16 -9.09
N LEU A 254 -28.82 -13.89 -9.35
CA LEU A 254 -28.62 -15.25 -8.83
C LEU A 254 -28.49 -15.26 -7.31
N ALA A 255 -27.76 -14.30 -6.72
CA ALA A 255 -27.66 -14.20 -5.27
C ALA A 255 -28.99 -13.84 -4.61
N ALA A 256 -29.76 -12.92 -5.22
CA ALA A 256 -31.11 -12.58 -4.77
C ALA A 256 -32.09 -13.77 -4.84
N GLN A 257 -31.99 -14.57 -5.89
CA GLN A 257 -32.79 -15.81 -6.04
C GLN A 257 -32.38 -16.87 -5.00
N ALA A 258 -31.08 -16.98 -4.67
CA ALA A 258 -30.58 -17.98 -3.72
C ALA A 258 -30.85 -17.61 -2.25
N PHE A 259 -30.79 -16.33 -1.90
CA PHE A 259 -30.73 -15.86 -0.51
C PHE A 259 -31.76 -14.77 -0.16
N GLY A 260 -32.54 -14.25 -1.14
CA GLY A 260 -33.49 -13.18 -0.89
C GLY A 260 -32.82 -11.95 -0.26
N GLU A 261 -33.37 -11.47 0.86
CA GLU A 261 -32.80 -10.31 1.60
C GLU A 261 -31.40 -10.51 2.15
N ALA A 262 -30.97 -11.76 2.32
CA ALA A 262 -29.62 -12.09 2.79
C ALA A 262 -28.55 -12.08 1.68
N ALA A 263 -28.92 -11.85 0.42
CA ALA A 263 -28.02 -11.88 -0.74
C ALA A 263 -26.81 -10.97 -0.58
N GLN A 264 -27.04 -9.72 -0.15
CA GLN A 264 -25.97 -8.75 0.04
C GLN A 264 -24.98 -9.16 1.15
N ALA A 265 -25.52 -9.73 2.23
CA ALA A 265 -24.67 -10.23 3.32
C ALA A 265 -23.81 -11.42 2.88
N TRP A 266 -24.35 -12.31 2.03
CA TRP A 266 -23.63 -13.44 1.47
C TRP A 266 -22.53 -12.96 0.49
N LEU A 267 -22.84 -12.05 -0.40
CA LEU A 267 -21.91 -11.49 -1.39
C LEU A 267 -20.71 -10.80 -0.74
N ASN A 268 -20.87 -10.26 0.45
CA ASN A 268 -19.84 -9.55 1.20
C ASN A 268 -19.21 -10.39 2.34
N ARG A 269 -19.54 -11.69 2.43
CA ARG A 269 -18.94 -12.60 3.42
C ARG A 269 -17.79 -13.37 2.80
N PRO A 270 -16.60 -13.45 3.44
CA PRO A 270 -15.51 -14.28 3.01
C PRO A 270 -15.89 -15.77 2.95
N HIS A 271 -15.46 -16.47 1.88
CA HIS A 271 -15.71 -17.90 1.69
C HIS A 271 -14.41 -18.67 1.51
N GLU A 272 -14.26 -19.82 2.18
CA GLU A 272 -13.10 -20.69 2.07
C GLU A 272 -12.85 -21.16 0.61
N LEU A 273 -13.91 -21.45 -0.15
CA LEU A 273 -13.83 -21.83 -1.55
C LEU A 273 -13.37 -20.71 -2.49
N LEU A 274 -13.32 -19.48 -2.00
CA LEU A 274 -12.82 -18.30 -2.70
C LEU A 274 -11.51 -17.78 -2.07
N ASP A 275 -10.73 -18.68 -1.49
CA ASP A 275 -9.45 -18.36 -0.84
C ASP A 275 -9.58 -17.31 0.27
N GLY A 276 -10.70 -17.36 1.02
CA GLY A 276 -11.02 -16.40 2.08
C GLY A 276 -11.50 -15.04 1.59
N ARG A 277 -11.73 -14.87 0.29
CA ARG A 277 -12.27 -13.62 -0.30
C ARG A 277 -13.78 -13.60 -0.31
N THR A 278 -14.35 -12.40 -0.40
CA THR A 278 -15.78 -12.23 -0.64
C THR A 278 -16.12 -12.55 -2.09
N PRO A 279 -17.33 -13.08 -2.39
CA PRO A 279 -17.80 -13.26 -3.76
C PRO A 279 -17.71 -12.00 -4.62
N THR A 280 -18.00 -10.83 -4.03
CA THR A 280 -17.84 -9.52 -4.65
C THR A 280 -16.41 -9.27 -5.11
N ALA A 281 -15.45 -9.38 -4.19
CA ALA A 281 -14.03 -9.15 -4.48
C ALA A 281 -13.44 -10.19 -5.45
N PHE A 282 -13.96 -11.42 -5.41
CA PHE A 282 -13.52 -12.50 -6.29
C PHE A 282 -14.04 -12.30 -7.72
N ALA A 283 -15.30 -11.89 -7.88
CA ALA A 283 -15.91 -11.60 -9.18
C ALA A 283 -15.27 -10.36 -9.86
N ALA A 284 -14.95 -9.34 -9.09
CA ALA A 284 -14.29 -8.12 -9.58
C ALA A 284 -12.88 -8.37 -10.15
N LYS A 285 -12.21 -9.47 -9.75
CA LYS A 285 -10.90 -9.89 -10.31
C LYS A 285 -11.03 -10.76 -11.58
N GLY A 286 -12.20 -10.84 -12.20
CA GLY A 286 -12.43 -11.55 -13.46
C GLY A 286 -12.89 -13.01 -13.32
N ASP A 287 -13.03 -13.53 -12.11
CA ASP A 287 -13.38 -14.93 -11.82
C ASP A 287 -14.89 -15.11 -11.50
N SER A 288 -15.74 -14.31 -12.16
CA SER A 288 -17.21 -14.30 -12.01
C SER A 288 -17.82 -15.72 -12.21
N GLU A 289 -17.19 -16.55 -13.04
CA GLU A 289 -17.69 -17.89 -13.34
C GLU A 289 -17.64 -18.84 -12.13
N LYS A 290 -16.65 -18.71 -11.25
CA LYS A 290 -16.56 -19.52 -10.04
C LYS A 290 -17.67 -19.13 -9.05
N VAL A 291 -17.93 -17.83 -8.88
CA VAL A 291 -19.03 -17.33 -8.05
C VAL A 291 -20.39 -17.77 -8.60
N ARG A 292 -20.56 -17.73 -9.92
CA ARG A 292 -21.78 -18.20 -10.60
C ARG A 292 -22.05 -19.67 -10.32
N ARG A 293 -21.02 -20.51 -10.43
CA ARG A 293 -21.14 -21.94 -10.11
C ARG A 293 -21.50 -22.20 -8.64
N MET A 294 -20.95 -21.44 -7.70
CA MET A 294 -21.30 -21.53 -6.29
C MET A 294 -22.79 -21.18 -6.06
N LEU A 295 -23.25 -20.06 -6.60
CA LEU A 295 -24.66 -19.64 -6.49
C LEU A 295 -25.61 -20.68 -7.10
N SER A 296 -25.27 -21.21 -8.28
CA SER A 296 -26.05 -22.24 -8.93
C SER A 296 -26.10 -23.54 -8.11
N ALA A 297 -24.97 -23.96 -7.52
CA ALA A 297 -24.94 -25.14 -6.66
C ALA A 297 -25.84 -24.97 -5.43
N ILE A 298 -25.84 -23.79 -4.79
CA ILE A 298 -26.70 -23.48 -3.64
C ILE A 298 -28.17 -23.52 -4.01
N GLN A 299 -28.56 -22.96 -5.17
CA GLN A 299 -29.94 -23.00 -5.66
C GLN A 299 -30.49 -24.43 -5.89
N HIS A 300 -29.58 -25.35 -6.24
CA HIS A 300 -29.95 -26.77 -6.49
C HIS A 300 -29.70 -27.67 -5.27
N GLY A 301 -29.55 -27.11 -4.06
CA GLY A 301 -29.44 -27.86 -2.81
C GLY A 301 -28.04 -28.44 -2.54
N GLY A 302 -27.03 -27.99 -3.26
CA GLY A 302 -25.63 -28.29 -2.96
C GLY A 302 -25.17 -27.57 -1.69
N VAL A 303 -24.45 -28.28 -0.81
CA VAL A 303 -23.73 -27.66 0.32
C VAL A 303 -22.42 -27.11 -0.23
N VAL A 304 -22.19 -25.81 -0.08
CA VAL A 304 -21.00 -25.10 -0.50
C VAL A 304 -20.27 -24.55 0.73
#